data_e4a7a9e70798a97cf603a4c43160ed91
#
_entry.id   e4a7a9e70798a97cf603a4c43160ed91
#
_cell.length_a   1.000
_cell.length_b   1.000
_cell.length_c   1.000
_cell.angle_alpha   90.00
_cell.angle_beta   90.00
_cell.angle_gamma   90.00
#
_symmetry.space_group_name_H-M   'P 1'
#
loop_
_entity.id
_entity.type
_entity.pdbx_description
1 polymer ?
#
loop_
_entity_poly.entity_id
_entity_poly.type
_entity_poly.pdbx_seq_one_letter_code
_entity_poly.pdbx_strand_id
1 'polypeptide(L)'
;MTLYVVRHGRTQANAKGLLLGRADPGLDDVGRRQASSVAAAVGNEVRVLSSPLRRCVETARAISDDIVIDDRLIELDYGEFDLRPLKEVPAEIWSQWRADPSFRPPGGETLIELGARVAEVLDVVMEQALHPPQSDVGADAGSPDDRDVVLVTHVSPIKAALAWALGVGMEVSWRSFVAQASITRIAVSERGPSLLSFNSEAHLSSP
;
A
#
# COMPACT_ATOMS: atom_id res chain seq x y z
N MET A 1 17.80 -1.82 4.22
CA MET A 1 16.42 -1.98 4.74
C MET A 1 15.53 -2.55 3.65
N THR A 2 14.55 -3.39 4.01
CA THR A 2 13.48 -3.84 3.10
C THR A 2 12.19 -3.09 3.41
N LEU A 3 11.55 -2.58 2.38
CA LEU A 3 10.22 -2.01 2.44
C LEU A 3 9.21 -3.06 1.93
N TYR A 4 8.28 -3.47 2.79
CA TYR A 4 7.15 -4.33 2.45
C TYR A 4 5.93 -3.46 2.18
N VAL A 5 5.40 -3.49 0.98
CA VAL A 5 4.16 -2.80 0.62
C VAL A 5 3.06 -3.84 0.51
N VAL A 6 2.11 -3.78 1.42
CA VAL A 6 1.09 -4.81 1.65
C VAL A 6 -0.29 -4.29 1.27
N ARG A 7 -1.01 -5.02 0.44
CA ARG A 7 -2.43 -4.78 0.25
C ARG A 7 -3.22 -5.33 1.44
N HIS A 8 -4.18 -4.56 1.94
CA HIS A 8 -5.11 -5.02 2.99
C HIS A 8 -5.78 -6.35 2.64
N GLY A 9 -6.18 -7.11 3.66
CA GLY A 9 -6.96 -8.33 3.54
C GLY A 9 -8.34 -8.08 2.90
N ARG A 10 -9.02 -9.15 2.49
CA ARG A 10 -10.32 -9.08 1.80
C ARG A 10 -11.40 -8.42 2.67
N THR A 11 -12.25 -7.63 2.00
CA THR A 11 -13.51 -7.09 2.56
C THR A 11 -14.70 -7.71 1.84
N GLN A 12 -15.90 -7.58 2.42
CA GLN A 12 -17.12 -7.99 1.74
C GLN A 12 -17.36 -7.22 0.43
N ALA A 13 -16.92 -5.96 0.32
CA ALA A 13 -16.98 -5.19 -0.91
C ALA A 13 -16.10 -5.79 -2.01
N ASN A 14 -14.89 -6.23 -1.65
CA ASN A 14 -14.01 -6.94 -2.59
C ASN A 14 -14.63 -8.27 -3.05
N ALA A 15 -15.22 -9.04 -2.14
CA ALA A 15 -15.87 -10.31 -2.46
C ALA A 15 -17.06 -10.13 -3.43
N LYS A 16 -17.72 -8.97 -3.38
CA LYS A 16 -18.82 -8.60 -4.29
C LYS A 16 -18.37 -7.94 -5.59
N GLY A 17 -17.07 -7.74 -5.80
CA GLY A 17 -16.53 -7.10 -7.01
C GLY A 17 -16.90 -5.63 -7.12
N LEU A 18 -16.96 -4.91 -5.98
CA LEU A 18 -17.21 -3.47 -5.97
C LEU A 18 -15.89 -2.70 -6.13
N LEU A 19 -15.95 -1.57 -6.82
CA LEU A 19 -14.87 -0.58 -6.84
C LEU A 19 -14.81 0.05 -5.43
N LEU A 20 -13.70 -0.15 -4.73
CA LEU A 20 -13.59 0.23 -3.33
C LEU A 20 -12.50 1.29 -3.15
N GLY A 21 -12.91 2.53 -3.03
CA GLY A 21 -12.06 3.70 -2.79
C GLY A 21 -12.07 4.14 -1.34
N ARG A 22 -12.76 5.24 -1.05
CA ARG A 22 -12.80 5.90 0.26
C ARG A 22 -13.84 5.31 1.22
N ALA A 23 -14.81 4.53 0.74
CA ALA A 23 -15.70 3.77 1.61
C ALA A 23 -14.90 2.87 2.55
N ASP A 24 -15.35 2.74 3.80
CA ASP A 24 -14.54 2.18 4.89
C ASP A 24 -15.11 0.88 5.53
N PRO A 25 -15.34 -0.18 4.74
CA PRO A 25 -15.68 -1.49 5.30
C PRO A 25 -14.44 -2.11 5.97
N GLY A 26 -14.66 -2.84 7.07
CA GLY A 26 -13.64 -3.68 7.70
C GLY A 26 -13.39 -4.99 6.92
N LEU A 27 -12.45 -5.79 7.42
CA LEU A 27 -12.13 -7.11 6.88
C LEU A 27 -13.30 -8.09 7.08
N ASP A 28 -13.49 -9.00 6.12
CA ASP A 28 -14.30 -10.19 6.32
C ASP A 28 -13.47 -11.31 6.96
N ASP A 29 -14.08 -12.48 7.21
CA ASP A 29 -13.39 -13.61 7.86
C ASP A 29 -12.19 -14.14 7.05
N VAL A 30 -12.26 -14.08 5.72
CA VAL A 30 -11.13 -14.43 4.85
C VAL A 30 -10.04 -13.39 4.98
N GLY A 31 -10.40 -12.10 4.96
CA GLY A 31 -9.44 -11.01 5.13
C GLY A 31 -8.71 -11.04 6.45
N ARG A 32 -9.38 -11.41 7.55
CA ARG A 32 -8.72 -11.57 8.86
C ARG A 32 -7.70 -12.71 8.86
N ARG A 33 -8.01 -13.86 8.25
CA ARG A 33 -7.03 -14.95 8.07
C ARG A 33 -5.86 -14.53 7.19
N GLN A 34 -6.14 -13.80 6.10
CA GLN A 34 -5.09 -13.24 5.25
C GLN A 34 -4.17 -12.28 6.01
N ALA A 35 -4.73 -11.40 6.84
CA ALA A 35 -3.95 -10.49 7.69
C ALA A 35 -3.02 -11.26 8.65
N SER A 36 -3.48 -12.36 9.26
CA SER A 36 -2.64 -13.23 10.09
C SER A 36 -1.50 -13.88 9.28
N SER A 37 -1.78 -14.30 8.04
CA SER A 37 -0.74 -14.88 7.15
C SER A 37 0.29 -13.83 6.74
N VAL A 38 -0.14 -12.59 6.47
CA VAL A 38 0.78 -11.46 6.23
C VAL A 38 1.68 -11.24 7.43
N ALA A 39 1.11 -11.17 8.66
CA ALA A 39 1.87 -10.98 9.88
C ALA A 39 2.96 -12.05 10.07
N ALA A 40 2.61 -13.32 9.84
CA ALA A 40 3.58 -14.42 9.91
C ALA A 40 4.71 -14.30 8.86
N ALA A 41 4.40 -13.73 7.68
CA ALA A 41 5.36 -13.60 6.59
C ALA A 41 6.35 -12.42 6.75
N VAL A 42 5.90 -11.31 7.34
CA VAL A 42 6.75 -10.11 7.52
C VAL A 42 7.49 -10.12 8.86
N GLY A 43 7.01 -10.90 9.84
CA GLY A 43 7.58 -10.95 11.20
C GLY A 43 7.15 -9.77 12.06
N ASN A 44 7.70 -9.68 13.27
CA ASN A 44 7.31 -8.69 14.30
C ASN A 44 8.37 -7.60 14.57
N GLU A 45 9.56 -7.74 14.03
CA GLU A 45 10.65 -6.76 14.19
C GLU A 45 10.61 -5.73 13.05
N VAL A 46 9.46 -5.09 12.85
CA VAL A 46 9.21 -4.13 11.77
C VAL A 46 8.55 -2.86 12.29
N ARG A 47 8.72 -1.76 11.56
CA ARG A 47 7.92 -0.54 11.74
C ARG A 47 6.70 -0.62 10.84
N VAL A 48 5.52 -0.32 11.34
CA VAL A 48 4.28 -0.46 10.57
C VAL A 48 3.61 0.90 10.37
N LEU A 49 3.46 1.30 9.10
CA LEU A 49 2.66 2.43 8.68
C LEU A 49 1.40 1.91 7.99
N SER A 50 0.28 2.57 8.20
CA SER A 50 -1.01 2.14 7.65
C SER A 50 -1.82 3.31 7.09
N SER A 51 -2.50 3.05 5.98
CA SER A 51 -3.64 3.86 5.57
C SER A 51 -4.66 3.97 6.73
N PRO A 52 -5.37 5.10 6.87
CA PRO A 52 -6.36 5.30 7.93
C PRO A 52 -7.60 4.40 7.77
N LEU A 53 -7.86 3.83 6.59
CA LEU A 53 -9.06 3.05 6.35
C LEU A 53 -9.04 1.74 7.13
N ARG A 54 -10.19 1.43 7.74
CA ARG A 54 -10.38 0.34 8.69
C ARG A 54 -9.80 -0.99 8.22
N ARG A 55 -9.99 -1.37 6.96
CA ARG A 55 -9.43 -2.60 6.37
C ARG A 55 -7.91 -2.67 6.43
N CYS A 56 -7.22 -1.50 6.28
CA CYS A 56 -5.77 -1.43 6.42
C CYS A 56 -5.36 -1.47 7.88
N VAL A 57 -6.04 -0.71 8.74
CA VAL A 57 -5.78 -0.70 10.19
C VAL A 57 -5.96 -2.10 10.79
N GLU A 58 -7.03 -2.83 10.42
CA GLU A 58 -7.25 -4.20 10.88
C GLU A 58 -6.15 -5.16 10.35
N THR A 59 -5.65 -4.96 9.13
CA THR A 59 -4.54 -5.73 8.58
C THR A 59 -3.22 -5.40 9.29
N ALA A 60 -2.94 -4.12 9.51
CA ALA A 60 -1.73 -3.64 10.19
C ALA A 60 -1.66 -4.12 11.65
N ARG A 61 -2.79 -4.09 12.35
CA ARG A 61 -2.87 -4.57 13.74
C ARG A 61 -2.65 -6.07 13.91
N ALA A 62 -2.81 -6.86 12.86
CA ALA A 62 -2.39 -8.26 12.89
C ALA A 62 -0.85 -8.40 12.92
N ILE A 63 -0.11 -7.39 12.45
CA ILE A 63 1.36 -7.36 12.39
C ILE A 63 1.94 -6.78 13.69
N SER A 64 1.40 -5.63 14.15
CA SER A 64 1.90 -4.90 15.32
C SER A 64 0.77 -4.10 15.98
N ASP A 65 0.83 -3.97 17.32
CA ASP A 65 -0.03 -3.04 18.06
C ASP A 65 0.43 -1.59 17.91
N ASP A 66 1.73 -1.38 17.67
CA ASP A 66 2.33 -0.06 17.41
C ASP A 66 2.29 0.23 15.90
N ILE A 67 1.29 0.99 15.47
CA ILE A 67 1.09 1.37 14.08
C ILE A 67 1.03 2.89 13.93
N VAL A 68 1.67 3.42 12.89
CA VAL A 68 1.59 4.83 12.51
C VAL A 68 0.57 4.97 11.38
N ILE A 69 -0.43 5.83 11.58
CA ILE A 69 -1.40 6.15 10.53
C ILE A 69 -0.86 7.29 9.67
N ASP A 70 -0.92 7.09 8.34
CA ASP A 70 -0.54 8.10 7.36
C ASP A 70 -1.63 8.23 6.28
N ASP A 71 -2.27 9.39 6.23
CA ASP A 71 -3.38 9.67 5.32
C ASP A 71 -2.95 9.64 3.84
N ARG A 72 -1.66 9.83 3.55
CA ARG A 72 -1.11 9.75 2.20
C ARG A 72 -1.15 8.32 1.63
N LEU A 73 -1.32 7.30 2.49
CA LEU A 73 -1.47 5.89 2.08
C LEU A 73 -2.91 5.48 1.76
N ILE A 74 -3.88 6.39 1.83
CA ILE A 74 -5.29 6.10 1.56
C ILE A 74 -5.50 5.73 0.07
N GLU A 75 -6.52 4.93 -0.24
CA GLU A 75 -6.85 4.51 -1.62
C GLU A 75 -7.17 5.72 -2.52
N LEU A 76 -7.09 5.52 -3.84
CA LEU A 76 -7.57 6.46 -4.83
C LEU A 76 -9.04 6.83 -4.54
N ASP A 77 -9.34 8.11 -4.63
CA ASP A 77 -10.72 8.55 -4.58
C ASP A 77 -11.37 8.33 -5.95
N TYR A 78 -12.28 7.36 -6.00
CA TYR A 78 -13.02 7.06 -7.22
C TYR A 78 -14.26 7.97 -7.40
N GLY A 79 -14.50 8.92 -6.45
CA GLY A 79 -15.62 9.84 -6.50
C GLY A 79 -16.97 9.12 -6.62
N GLU A 80 -17.77 9.49 -7.59
CA GLU A 80 -19.13 8.94 -7.80
C GLU A 80 -19.14 7.43 -8.14
N PHE A 81 -17.98 6.83 -8.44
CA PHE A 81 -17.86 5.40 -8.76
C PHE A 81 -17.53 4.54 -7.53
N ASP A 82 -17.30 5.13 -6.36
CA ASP A 82 -17.04 4.34 -5.15
C ASP A 82 -18.23 3.43 -4.81
N LEU A 83 -17.93 2.19 -4.41
CA LEU A 83 -18.89 1.12 -4.15
C LEU A 83 -19.76 0.67 -5.35
N ARG A 84 -19.53 1.18 -6.56
CA ARG A 84 -20.22 0.62 -7.73
C ARG A 84 -19.62 -0.75 -8.11
N PRO A 85 -20.43 -1.68 -8.59
CA PRO A 85 -19.92 -2.91 -9.21
C PRO A 85 -18.97 -2.56 -10.36
N LEU A 86 -17.79 -3.19 -10.39
CA LEU A 86 -16.77 -2.92 -11.42
C LEU A 86 -17.31 -3.01 -12.85
N LYS A 87 -18.27 -3.93 -13.08
CA LYS A 87 -18.93 -4.14 -14.38
C LYS A 87 -19.90 -3.02 -14.79
N GLU A 88 -20.32 -2.18 -13.82
CA GLU A 88 -21.27 -1.08 -14.01
C GLU A 88 -20.57 0.28 -14.18
N VAL A 89 -19.25 0.34 -13.99
CA VAL A 89 -18.47 1.53 -14.33
C VAL A 89 -18.40 1.62 -15.86
N PRO A 90 -18.80 2.74 -16.47
CA PRO A 90 -18.84 2.87 -17.93
C PRO A 90 -17.49 2.58 -18.60
N ALA A 91 -17.52 1.92 -19.75
CA ALA A 91 -16.32 1.56 -20.49
C ALA A 91 -15.49 2.79 -20.91
N GLU A 92 -16.15 3.92 -21.17
CA GLU A 92 -15.54 5.20 -21.50
C GLU A 92 -14.69 5.73 -20.33
N ILE A 93 -15.16 5.57 -19.09
CA ILE A 93 -14.41 5.96 -17.88
C ILE A 93 -13.16 5.10 -17.75
N TRP A 94 -13.27 3.78 -17.92
CA TRP A 94 -12.08 2.92 -17.95
C TRP A 94 -11.10 3.27 -19.05
N SER A 95 -11.59 3.66 -20.23
CA SER A 95 -10.75 4.09 -21.35
C SER A 95 -10.00 5.38 -21.05
N GLN A 96 -10.68 6.37 -20.45
CA GLN A 96 -10.08 7.65 -20.04
C GLN A 96 -9.02 7.42 -18.96
N TRP A 97 -9.29 6.64 -17.94
CA TRP A 97 -8.31 6.31 -16.89
C TRP A 97 -7.05 5.63 -17.44
N ARG A 98 -7.23 4.74 -18.44
CA ARG A 98 -6.09 4.05 -19.06
C ARG A 98 -5.27 4.94 -19.99
N ALA A 99 -5.92 5.90 -20.63
CA ALA A 99 -5.29 6.78 -21.60
C ALA A 99 -4.54 7.95 -20.95
N ASP A 100 -5.01 8.42 -19.80
CA ASP A 100 -4.52 9.64 -19.20
C ASP A 100 -4.47 9.52 -17.65
N PRO A 101 -3.28 9.47 -17.04
CA PRO A 101 -3.13 9.47 -15.57
C PRO A 101 -3.63 10.76 -14.90
N SER A 102 -3.82 11.85 -15.65
CA SER A 102 -4.39 13.11 -15.15
C SER A 102 -5.92 13.13 -15.19
N PHE A 103 -6.55 12.09 -15.77
CA PHE A 103 -8.01 11.98 -15.75
C PHE A 103 -8.55 11.94 -14.32
N ARG A 104 -9.49 12.81 -14.04
CA ARG A 104 -10.18 12.90 -12.74
C ARG A 104 -11.61 12.41 -12.88
N PRO A 105 -12.02 11.34 -12.17
CA PRO A 105 -13.43 10.96 -12.12
C PRO A 105 -14.23 12.04 -11.38
N PRO A 106 -15.53 12.21 -11.67
CA PRO A 106 -16.37 13.18 -10.97
C PRO A 106 -16.29 13.01 -9.45
N GLY A 107 -15.89 14.07 -8.75
CA GLY A 107 -15.71 14.07 -7.30
C GLY A 107 -14.52 13.28 -6.77
N GLY A 108 -13.62 12.81 -7.64
CA GLY A 108 -12.51 11.95 -7.26
C GLY A 108 -11.12 12.57 -7.41
N GLU A 109 -10.09 11.72 -7.39
CA GLU A 109 -8.65 12.02 -7.43
C GLU A 109 -8.02 11.50 -8.72
N THR A 110 -6.97 12.15 -9.24
CA THR A 110 -6.19 11.67 -10.38
C THR A 110 -5.12 10.66 -9.92
N LEU A 111 -4.64 9.82 -10.84
CA LEU A 111 -3.49 8.94 -10.56
C LEU A 111 -2.20 9.74 -10.31
N ILE A 112 -2.07 10.93 -10.91
CA ILE A 112 -0.91 11.81 -10.67
C ILE A 112 -0.88 12.32 -9.24
N GLU A 113 -2.02 12.82 -8.71
CA GLU A 113 -2.11 13.27 -7.32
C GLU A 113 -1.86 12.14 -6.32
N LEU A 114 -2.45 10.99 -6.57
CA LEU A 114 -2.20 9.78 -5.78
C LEU A 114 -0.70 9.44 -5.83
N GLY A 115 -0.08 9.41 -7.00
CA GLY A 115 1.34 9.11 -7.17
C GLY A 115 2.22 10.06 -6.37
N ALA A 116 1.93 11.37 -6.42
CA ALA A 116 2.68 12.39 -5.70
C ALA A 116 2.62 12.20 -4.18
N ARG A 117 1.42 12.03 -3.59
CA ARG A 117 1.30 11.85 -2.12
C ARG A 117 1.91 10.54 -1.63
N VAL A 118 1.88 9.47 -2.44
CA VAL A 118 2.53 8.20 -2.06
C VAL A 118 4.04 8.31 -2.15
N ALA A 119 4.57 8.98 -3.19
CA ALA A 119 6.01 9.23 -3.32
C ALA A 119 6.56 9.99 -2.11
N GLU A 120 5.85 11.00 -1.59
CA GLU A 120 6.26 11.72 -0.38
C GLU A 120 6.45 10.80 0.83
N VAL A 121 5.58 9.80 1.03
CA VAL A 121 5.76 8.81 2.13
C VAL A 121 6.99 7.96 1.88
N LEU A 122 7.16 7.48 0.65
CA LEU A 122 8.27 6.60 0.28
C LEU A 122 9.61 7.30 0.39
N ASP A 123 9.67 8.58 -0.01
CA ASP A 123 10.87 9.40 0.11
C ASP A 123 11.23 9.66 1.58
N VAL A 124 10.25 9.91 2.46
CA VAL A 124 10.48 10.03 3.90
C VAL A 124 10.99 8.73 4.50
N VAL A 125 10.40 7.59 4.13
CA VAL A 125 10.84 6.27 4.59
C VAL A 125 12.27 5.98 4.11
N MET A 126 12.59 6.31 2.87
CA MET A 126 13.92 6.16 2.30
C MET A 126 14.95 7.06 3.01
N GLU A 127 14.61 8.33 3.22
CA GLU A 127 15.49 9.27 3.92
C GLU A 127 15.80 8.81 5.34
N GLN A 128 14.79 8.36 6.10
CA GLN A 128 14.97 7.81 7.45
C GLN A 128 15.83 6.55 7.47
N ALA A 129 15.75 5.73 6.43
CA ALA A 129 16.56 4.52 6.32
C ALA A 129 18.03 4.82 6.00
N LEU A 130 18.30 5.85 5.21
CA LEU A 130 19.64 6.25 4.81
C LEU A 130 20.30 7.18 5.82
N HIS A 131 19.51 8.00 6.50
CA HIS A 131 19.96 9.00 7.47
C HIS A 131 19.14 8.90 8.76
N PRO A 132 19.32 7.83 9.55
CA PRO A 132 18.57 7.67 10.79
C PRO A 132 18.83 8.85 11.74
N PRO A 133 17.79 9.37 12.43
CA PRO A 133 17.95 10.49 13.33
C PRO A 133 18.97 10.14 14.44
N GLN A 134 19.96 11.01 14.65
CA GLN A 134 20.89 10.85 15.76
C GLN A 134 20.12 11.06 17.07
N SER A 135 20.12 10.08 17.95
CA SER A 135 19.55 10.23 19.29
C SER A 135 20.50 11.07 20.13
N ASP A 136 20.07 12.25 20.59
CA ASP A 136 20.81 13.13 21.50
C ASP A 136 20.92 12.57 22.95
N VAL A 137 20.57 11.30 23.17
CA VAL A 137 20.54 10.70 24.52
C VAL A 137 21.66 9.67 24.64
N GLY A 138 22.52 9.91 25.62
CA GLY A 138 23.79 9.25 25.96
C GLY A 138 23.93 7.74 25.70
N ALA A 139 25.15 7.33 25.65
CA ALA A 139 25.85 6.13 25.24
C ALA A 139 25.26 4.72 25.47
N ASP A 140 23.94 4.59 25.61
CA ASP A 140 23.22 3.30 25.67
C ASP A 140 21.95 3.32 24.78
N ALA A 141 21.81 4.34 23.92
CA ALA A 141 20.75 4.42 22.91
C ALA A 141 21.10 3.47 21.77
N GLY A 142 20.24 2.48 21.59
CA GLY A 142 20.39 1.44 20.57
C GLY A 142 20.71 2.00 19.18
N SER A 143 21.28 1.15 18.34
CA SER A 143 21.59 1.39 16.93
C SER A 143 20.47 2.16 16.21
N PRO A 144 20.77 2.91 15.15
CA PRO A 144 19.78 3.49 14.26
C PRO A 144 18.67 2.46 13.98
N ASP A 145 17.42 2.91 13.87
CA ASP A 145 16.29 1.99 13.65
C ASP A 145 16.41 1.31 12.28
N ASP A 146 17.22 0.21 12.24
CA ASP A 146 17.50 -0.59 11.05
C ASP A 146 16.33 -1.50 10.67
N ARG A 147 15.23 -1.44 11.42
CA ARG A 147 14.09 -2.31 11.17
C ARG A 147 13.54 -2.11 9.77
N ASP A 148 13.12 -3.21 9.18
CA ASP A 148 12.32 -3.19 7.97
C ASP A 148 11.00 -2.45 8.18
N VAL A 149 10.47 -1.86 7.11
CA VAL A 149 9.23 -1.07 7.17
C VAL A 149 8.12 -1.79 6.41
N VAL A 150 6.93 -1.84 7.02
CA VAL A 150 5.71 -2.36 6.39
C VAL A 150 4.73 -1.21 6.16
N LEU A 151 4.34 -0.99 4.91
CA LEU A 151 3.26 -0.09 4.53
C LEU A 151 2.01 -0.91 4.21
N VAL A 152 0.97 -0.80 5.04
CA VAL A 152 -0.31 -1.45 4.77
C VAL A 152 -1.24 -0.47 4.05
N THR A 153 -1.58 -0.78 2.81
CA THR A 153 -2.31 0.14 1.94
C THR A 153 -3.22 -0.61 0.95
N HIS A 154 -3.46 -0.05 -0.22
CA HIS A 154 -4.46 -0.45 -1.20
C HIS A 154 -3.86 -0.66 -2.58
N VAL A 155 -4.70 -0.95 -3.57
CA VAL A 155 -4.29 -1.26 -4.95
C VAL A 155 -3.54 -0.09 -5.58
N SER A 156 -4.14 1.11 -5.60
CA SER A 156 -3.56 2.23 -6.34
C SER A 156 -2.29 2.77 -5.70
N PRO A 157 -2.19 2.92 -4.36
CA PRO A 157 -0.93 3.26 -3.70
C PRO A 157 0.18 2.23 -3.91
N ILE A 158 -0.13 0.92 -3.96
CA ILE A 158 0.89 -0.11 -4.27
C ILE A 158 1.43 0.07 -5.69
N LYS A 159 0.56 0.40 -6.64
CA LYS A 159 0.98 0.69 -8.02
C LYS A 159 1.80 1.97 -8.12
N ALA A 160 1.52 2.97 -7.28
CA ALA A 160 2.36 4.16 -7.15
C ALA A 160 3.74 3.82 -6.54
N ALA A 161 3.79 2.96 -5.54
CA ALA A 161 5.05 2.48 -4.98
C ALA A 161 5.86 1.67 -6.02
N LEU A 162 5.19 0.89 -6.88
CA LEU A 162 5.82 0.21 -8.01
C LEU A 162 6.40 1.23 -9.01
N ALA A 163 5.63 2.26 -9.39
CA ALA A 163 6.08 3.32 -10.29
C ALA A 163 7.31 4.04 -9.73
N TRP A 164 7.26 4.41 -8.45
CA TRP A 164 8.37 5.04 -7.73
C TRP A 164 9.62 4.15 -7.72
N ALA A 165 9.49 2.87 -7.38
CA ALA A 165 10.63 1.95 -7.30
C ALA A 165 11.29 1.68 -8.65
N LEU A 166 10.54 1.74 -9.74
CA LEU A 166 11.02 1.52 -11.11
C LEU A 166 11.43 2.81 -11.83
N GLY A 167 11.17 4.00 -11.24
CA GLY A 167 11.44 5.29 -11.87
C GLY A 167 10.61 5.53 -13.13
N VAL A 168 9.35 5.05 -13.18
CA VAL A 168 8.44 5.17 -14.32
C VAL A 168 7.18 5.94 -13.94
N GLY A 169 6.41 6.36 -14.96
CA GLY A 169 5.15 7.06 -14.74
C GLY A 169 4.00 6.16 -14.25
N MET A 170 2.89 6.80 -13.87
CA MET A 170 1.70 6.13 -13.33
C MET A 170 0.96 5.25 -14.36
N GLU A 171 1.34 5.27 -15.63
CA GLU A 171 0.81 4.39 -16.69
C GLU A 171 1.05 2.91 -16.39
N VAL A 172 2.07 2.59 -15.59
CA VAL A 172 2.33 1.21 -15.12
C VAL A 172 1.16 0.64 -14.30
N SER A 173 0.32 1.50 -13.74
CA SER A 173 -0.86 1.12 -12.96
C SER A 173 -1.81 0.19 -13.73
N TRP A 174 -1.92 0.37 -15.03
CA TRP A 174 -2.80 -0.42 -15.91
C TRP A 174 -2.15 -1.70 -16.45
N ARG A 175 -0.85 -1.89 -16.18
CA ARG A 175 -0.07 -3.05 -16.61
C ARG A 175 0.29 -3.97 -15.44
N SER A 176 -0.24 -3.70 -14.25
CA SER A 176 0.04 -4.44 -13.03
C SER A 176 -1.26 -4.85 -12.34
N PHE A 177 -1.29 -6.06 -11.79
CA PHE A 177 -2.35 -6.58 -10.95
C PHE A 177 -1.84 -6.68 -9.50
N VAL A 178 -2.69 -6.39 -8.53
CA VAL A 178 -2.38 -6.50 -7.11
C VAL A 178 -3.45 -7.35 -6.45
N ALA A 179 -3.09 -8.52 -5.93
CA ALA A 179 -3.99 -9.44 -5.23
C ALA A 179 -4.24 -8.97 -3.78
N GLN A 180 -5.36 -9.43 -3.19
CA GLN A 180 -5.68 -9.16 -1.78
C GLN A 180 -4.63 -9.76 -0.86
N ALA A 181 -4.22 -9.00 0.15
CA ALA A 181 -3.17 -9.38 1.09
C ALA A 181 -1.83 -9.75 0.44
N SER A 182 -1.59 -9.35 -0.82
CA SER A 182 -0.29 -9.55 -1.46
C SER A 182 0.79 -8.68 -0.83
N ILE A 183 2.04 -9.15 -0.93
CA ILE A 183 3.24 -8.47 -0.46
C ILE A 183 4.11 -8.10 -1.65
N THR A 184 4.46 -6.82 -1.76
CA THR A 184 5.51 -6.31 -2.66
C THR A 184 6.71 -5.94 -1.81
N ARG A 185 7.93 -6.32 -2.24
CA ARG A 185 9.17 -6.05 -1.52
C ARG A 185 10.07 -5.15 -2.34
N ILE A 186 10.56 -4.09 -1.72
CA ILE A 186 11.48 -3.12 -2.32
C ILE A 186 12.70 -2.99 -1.40
N ALA A 187 13.89 -3.22 -1.92
CA ALA A 187 15.12 -2.90 -1.20
C ALA A 187 15.37 -1.39 -1.29
N VAL A 188 15.74 -0.78 -0.16
CA VAL A 188 16.15 0.63 -0.08
C VAL A 188 17.62 0.69 0.29
N SER A 189 18.41 1.38 -0.53
CA SER A 189 19.85 1.56 -0.37
C SER A 189 20.30 2.92 -0.91
N GLU A 190 21.56 3.30 -0.67
CA GLU A 190 22.17 4.52 -1.22
C GLU A 190 22.12 4.61 -2.76
N ARG A 191 21.96 3.46 -3.43
CA ARG A 191 21.79 3.39 -4.90
C ARG A 191 20.36 3.65 -5.35
N GLY A 192 19.46 3.93 -4.40
CA GLY A 192 18.03 4.07 -4.63
C GLY A 192 17.24 2.78 -4.38
N PRO A 193 15.92 2.82 -4.64
CA PRO A 193 15.04 1.69 -4.48
C PRO A 193 15.27 0.61 -5.56
N SER A 194 15.06 -0.66 -5.19
CA SER A 194 15.13 -1.79 -6.12
C SER A 194 13.99 -2.77 -5.83
N LEU A 195 13.17 -3.07 -6.83
CA LEU A 195 12.08 -4.02 -6.71
C LEU A 195 12.62 -5.45 -6.56
N LEU A 196 12.40 -6.09 -5.41
CA LEU A 196 12.81 -7.47 -5.12
C LEU A 196 11.75 -8.48 -5.54
N SER A 197 10.47 -8.18 -5.27
CA SER A 197 9.34 -9.00 -5.69
C SER A 197 8.08 -8.14 -5.77
N PHE A 198 7.17 -8.51 -6.66
CA PHE A 198 5.89 -7.83 -6.82
C PHE A 198 4.73 -8.80 -6.65
N ASN A 199 3.70 -8.38 -5.88
CA ASN A 199 2.43 -9.08 -5.75
C ASN A 199 2.56 -10.56 -5.32
N SER A 200 3.43 -10.86 -4.37
CA SER A 200 3.61 -12.23 -3.86
C SER A 200 2.42 -12.64 -2.98
N GLU A 201 1.87 -13.82 -3.25
CA GLU A 201 0.79 -14.47 -2.48
C GLU A 201 1.27 -15.78 -1.83
N ALA A 202 2.57 -16.09 -1.86
CA ALA A 202 3.12 -17.36 -1.39
C ALA A 202 2.76 -17.68 0.07
N HIS A 203 2.65 -16.66 0.92
CA HIS A 203 2.27 -16.79 2.34
C HIS A 203 0.78 -17.14 2.55
N LEU A 204 -0.06 -16.99 1.54
CA LEU A 204 -1.50 -17.31 1.61
C LEU A 204 -1.78 -18.79 1.30
N SER A 205 -0.79 -19.52 0.77
CA SER A 205 -0.92 -20.92 0.34
C SER A 205 -0.54 -21.92 1.43
N SER A 206 -0.19 -21.46 2.65
CA SER A 206 0.07 -22.36 3.79
C SER A 206 -1.25 -22.91 4.33
N PRO A 207 -1.32 -24.24 4.56
CA PRO A 207 -2.52 -24.95 4.98
C PRO A 207 -3.03 -24.52 6.36
#